data_e3397402824174ba6f51ac387111e484
#
_entry.id   e3397402824174ba6f51ac387111e484
#
_cell.length_a   1.000
_cell.length_b   1.000
_cell.length_c   1.000
_cell.angle_alpha   90.00
_cell.angle_beta   90.00
_cell.angle_gamma   90.00
#
_symmetry.space_group_name_H-M   'P 1'
#
loop_
_entity.id
_entity.type
_entity.pdbx_description
1 polymer ?
#
loop_
_entity_poly.entity_id
_entity_poly.type
_entity_poly.pdbx_seq_one_letter_code
_entity_poly.pdbx_strand_id
1 'polypeptide(L)'
;EQALKPQRQQLDSLADVIACVDYYIEFMSVARERDDSILDKAVSALALLGVSLESVAPVSSEGIVELVVPLAVDEADFIDDDLVDIFIDEVAEISETLDTHFPIWVQDFTNENSLLEVRRAFHTIKGGARMVKAIDVGELGWSIENLLNRIIDNTLEPNAAQTSLIAKVRVLLPEMVVAFKNRQANPHHELSQQYASL
;
A
#
# COMPACT_ATOMS: atom_id res chain seq x y z
N GLU A 1 -31.27 -10.84 18.92
CA GLU A 1 -30.23 -9.89 18.55
C GLU A 1 -29.93 -10.06 17.08
N GLN A 2 -30.48 -9.15 16.23
CA GLN A 2 -30.15 -9.12 14.82
C GLN A 2 -28.78 -8.43 14.71
N ALA A 3 -27.74 -9.20 14.36
CA ALA A 3 -26.46 -8.64 14.01
C ALA A 3 -26.64 -7.74 12.76
N LEU A 4 -26.48 -6.43 12.94
CA LEU A 4 -26.48 -5.45 11.86
C LEU A 4 -25.33 -5.83 10.91
N LYS A 5 -25.66 -6.21 9.67
CA LYS A 5 -24.64 -6.41 8.64
C LYS A 5 -24.07 -5.04 8.28
N PRO A 6 -22.75 -4.83 8.38
CA PRO A 6 -22.14 -3.56 8.03
C PRO A 6 -22.38 -3.27 6.54
N GLN A 7 -22.64 -2.01 6.22
CA GLN A 7 -22.74 -1.56 4.84
C GLN A 7 -21.35 -1.59 4.19
N ARG A 8 -21.29 -1.83 2.89
CA ARG A 8 -20.02 -1.89 2.14
C ARG A 8 -19.15 -0.65 2.39
N GLN A 9 -19.75 0.53 2.41
CA GLN A 9 -19.05 1.78 2.70
C GLN A 9 -18.41 1.81 4.09
N GLN A 10 -19.02 1.19 5.09
CA GLN A 10 -18.47 1.08 6.43
C GLN A 10 -17.26 0.13 6.47
N LEU A 11 -17.29 -0.95 5.69
CA LEU A 11 -16.16 -1.87 5.56
C LEU A 11 -14.99 -1.20 4.84
N ASP A 12 -15.26 -0.43 3.79
CA ASP A 12 -14.25 0.33 3.06
C ASP A 12 -13.59 1.38 3.98
N SER A 13 -14.40 2.15 4.74
CA SER A 13 -13.86 3.11 5.72
C SER A 13 -13.05 2.45 6.84
N LEU A 14 -13.46 1.27 7.31
CA LEU A 14 -12.69 0.52 8.30
C LEU A 14 -11.35 0.04 7.74
N ALA A 15 -11.34 -0.43 6.50
CA ALA A 15 -10.11 -0.82 5.81
C ALA A 15 -9.16 0.37 5.65
N ASP A 16 -9.68 1.55 5.31
CA ASP A 16 -8.89 2.79 5.22
C ASP A 16 -8.26 3.18 6.58
N VAL A 17 -9.02 3.07 7.68
CA VAL A 17 -8.50 3.33 9.03
C VAL A 17 -7.34 2.38 9.35
N ILE A 18 -7.55 1.08 9.13
CA ILE A 18 -6.53 0.06 9.41
C ILE A 18 -5.27 0.33 8.58
N ALA A 19 -5.43 0.60 7.28
CA ALA A 19 -4.31 0.88 6.40
C ALA A 19 -3.54 2.14 6.79
N CYS A 20 -4.23 3.22 7.20
CA CYS A 20 -3.60 4.46 7.64
C CYS A 20 -2.82 4.27 8.96
N VAL A 21 -3.38 3.52 9.91
CA VAL A 21 -2.73 3.25 11.19
C VAL A 21 -1.51 2.34 11.00
N ASP A 22 -1.65 1.30 10.20
CA ASP A 22 -0.57 0.37 9.88
C ASP A 22 0.60 1.09 9.20
N TYR A 23 0.31 1.91 8.20
CA TYR A 23 1.30 2.75 7.54
C TYR A 23 1.97 3.73 8.51
N TYR A 24 1.20 4.36 9.42
CA TYR A 24 1.77 5.28 10.41
C TYR A 24 2.73 4.58 11.37
N ILE A 25 2.37 3.39 11.85
CA ILE A 25 3.22 2.60 12.74
C ILE A 25 4.52 2.21 12.02
N GLU A 26 4.42 1.76 10.77
CA GLU A 26 5.55 1.37 9.96
C GLU A 26 6.47 2.57 9.66
N PHE A 27 5.88 3.71 9.27
CA PHE A 27 6.61 4.96 9.05
C PHE A 27 7.36 5.42 10.30
N MET A 28 6.73 5.37 11.47
CA MET A 28 7.34 5.73 12.75
C MET A 28 8.49 4.80 13.15
N SER A 29 8.51 3.56 12.67
CA SER A 29 9.60 2.62 12.93
C SER A 29 10.87 2.92 12.11
N VAL A 30 10.73 3.60 10.98
CA VAL A 30 11.81 3.88 10.02
C VAL A 30 12.23 5.35 10.00
N ALA A 31 11.29 6.27 10.11
CA ALA A 31 11.52 7.71 10.01
C ALA A 31 11.70 8.39 11.37
N ARG A 32 12.69 9.29 11.45
CA ARG A 32 12.93 10.11 12.65
C ARG A 32 12.05 11.37 12.73
N GLU A 33 11.32 11.70 11.67
CA GLU A 33 10.43 12.85 11.61
C GLU A 33 8.97 12.41 11.66
N ARG A 34 8.18 13.12 12.45
CA ARG A 34 6.77 12.85 12.71
C ARG A 34 5.94 13.49 11.60
N ASP A 35 5.30 12.69 10.76
CA ASP A 35 4.27 13.17 9.83
C ASP A 35 2.88 12.67 10.28
N ASP A 36 2.19 13.53 11.00
CA ASP A 36 0.88 13.22 11.57
C ASP A 36 -0.26 13.38 10.52
N SER A 37 0.04 13.81 9.29
CA SER A 37 -0.96 14.04 8.22
C SER A 37 -1.70 12.75 7.81
N ILE A 38 -1.06 11.60 7.98
CA ILE A 38 -1.65 10.28 7.69
C ILE A 38 -2.74 9.95 8.71
N LEU A 39 -2.55 10.37 9.97
CA LEU A 39 -3.56 10.16 11.02
C LEU A 39 -4.81 11.01 10.78
N ASP A 40 -4.71 12.17 10.13
CA ASP A 40 -5.86 12.99 9.79
C ASP A 40 -6.82 12.26 8.84
N LYS A 41 -6.30 11.43 7.93
CA LYS A 41 -7.11 10.57 7.06
C LYS A 41 -7.81 9.47 7.87
N ALA A 42 -7.11 8.84 8.80
CA ALA A 42 -7.70 7.84 9.67
C ALA A 42 -8.82 8.44 10.54
N VAL A 43 -8.60 9.64 11.08
CA VAL A 43 -9.61 10.39 11.86
C VAL A 43 -10.84 10.70 11.00
N SER A 44 -10.63 11.14 9.76
CA SER A 44 -11.73 11.41 8.83
C SER A 44 -12.54 10.15 8.50
N ALA A 45 -11.88 9.02 8.29
CA ALA A 45 -12.53 7.73 8.04
C ALA A 45 -13.28 7.22 9.28
N LEU A 46 -12.76 7.41 10.51
CA LEU A 46 -13.44 7.11 11.76
C LEU A 46 -14.71 7.96 11.94
N ALA A 47 -14.66 9.23 11.56
CA ALA A 47 -15.84 10.11 11.61
C ALA A 47 -16.97 9.60 10.70
N LEU A 48 -16.65 9.04 9.52
CA LEU A 48 -17.64 8.40 8.63
C LEU A 48 -18.27 7.13 9.23
N LEU A 49 -17.54 6.46 10.14
CA LEU A 49 -18.05 5.32 10.91
C LEU A 49 -18.87 5.75 12.15
N GLY A 50 -19.01 7.06 12.39
CA GLY A 50 -19.72 7.60 13.55
C GLY A 50 -18.92 7.51 14.84
N VAL A 51 -17.61 7.30 14.78
CA VAL A 51 -16.70 7.28 15.94
C VAL A 51 -16.09 8.68 16.12
N SER A 52 -16.35 9.31 17.27
CA SER A 52 -15.71 10.58 17.65
C SER A 52 -14.58 10.32 18.62
N LEU A 53 -13.40 10.86 18.33
CA LEU A 53 -12.23 10.77 19.21
C LEU A 53 -12.29 11.74 20.41
N GLU A 54 -13.27 12.65 20.43
CA GLU A 54 -13.42 13.61 21.54
C GLU A 54 -13.77 12.97 22.90
N SER A 55 -14.17 11.69 22.90
CA SER A 55 -14.52 10.94 24.11
C SER A 55 -13.35 10.13 24.70
N VAL A 56 -12.18 10.14 24.07
CA VAL A 56 -11.01 9.43 24.58
C VAL A 56 -10.26 10.38 25.50
N ALA A 57 -10.45 10.24 26.82
CA ALA A 57 -9.63 10.96 27.80
C ALA A 57 -8.14 10.66 27.53
N PRO A 58 -7.25 11.66 27.63
CA PRO A 58 -5.82 11.40 27.48
C PRO A 58 -5.41 10.38 28.54
N VAL A 59 -4.90 9.26 28.08
CA VAL A 59 -4.31 8.23 28.96
C VAL A 59 -3.08 8.88 29.58
N SER A 60 -3.17 9.22 30.89
CA SER A 60 -2.03 9.73 31.61
C SER A 60 -0.93 8.67 31.61
N SER A 61 0.28 9.07 31.29
CA SER A 61 1.47 8.22 31.15
C SER A 61 1.89 7.48 32.45
N GLU A 62 1.15 7.62 33.53
CA GLU A 62 1.47 7.00 34.83
C GLU A 62 0.82 5.61 35.04
N GLY A 63 0.09 5.08 34.09
CA GLY A 63 -0.61 3.80 34.19
C GLY A 63 -0.23 2.75 33.15
N ILE A 64 0.78 2.97 32.34
CA ILE A 64 1.34 1.93 31.50
C ILE A 64 2.19 1.05 32.43
N VAL A 65 1.52 0.10 33.09
CA VAL A 65 2.22 -1.08 33.56
C VAL A 65 2.92 -1.60 32.32
N GLU A 66 4.24 -1.53 32.38
CA GLU A 66 5.14 -2.13 31.41
C GLU A 66 4.76 -3.60 31.27
N LEU A 67 3.74 -3.87 30.42
CA LEU A 67 3.57 -5.19 29.85
C LEU A 67 4.74 -5.34 28.90
N VAL A 68 5.93 -5.44 29.47
CA VAL A 68 7.07 -6.01 28.78
C VAL A 68 6.71 -7.46 28.60
N VAL A 69 5.86 -7.71 27.59
CA VAL A 69 5.96 -8.97 26.88
C VAL A 69 7.38 -8.96 26.37
N PRO A 70 8.26 -9.85 26.78
CA PRO A 70 9.53 -9.99 26.10
C PRO A 70 9.16 -10.40 24.67
N LEU A 71 9.02 -9.45 23.78
CA LEU A 71 9.23 -9.66 22.36
C LEU A 71 10.73 -9.88 22.17
N ALA A 72 11.23 -10.92 22.86
CA ALA A 72 12.42 -11.61 22.48
C ALA A 72 12.00 -12.57 21.39
N VAL A 73 11.75 -12.03 20.24
CA VAL A 73 11.78 -12.80 19.00
C VAL A 73 12.67 -12.02 18.07
N ASP A 74 13.89 -12.51 17.93
CA ASP A 74 14.64 -12.39 16.70
C ASP A 74 13.88 -13.13 15.57
N GLU A 75 12.57 -12.90 15.44
CA GLU A 75 11.76 -13.29 14.28
C GLU A 75 11.88 -12.26 13.17
N ALA A 76 12.71 -11.24 13.36
CA ALA A 76 12.84 -10.12 12.45
C ALA A 76 13.41 -10.51 11.07
N ASP A 77 13.99 -11.68 10.90
CA ASP A 77 14.66 -12.08 9.67
C ASP A 77 14.15 -13.39 9.01
N PHE A 78 13.14 -14.04 9.57
CA PHE A 78 12.61 -15.23 8.92
C PHE A 78 11.50 -14.84 7.93
N ILE A 79 11.90 -14.56 6.68
CA ILE A 79 10.96 -14.48 5.57
C ILE A 79 10.64 -15.92 5.19
N ASP A 80 9.36 -16.30 5.28
CA ASP A 80 8.89 -17.61 4.87
C ASP A 80 9.02 -17.73 3.34
N ASP A 81 9.87 -18.64 2.89
CA ASP A 81 10.13 -18.87 1.47
C ASP A 81 8.85 -19.27 0.72
N ASP A 82 7.91 -19.96 1.38
CA ASP A 82 6.61 -20.33 0.81
C ASP A 82 5.74 -19.09 0.54
N LEU A 83 5.76 -18.10 1.45
CA LEU A 83 5.06 -16.82 1.23
C LEU A 83 5.70 -16.01 0.11
N VAL A 84 7.03 -16.06 -0.02
CA VAL A 84 7.73 -15.40 -1.14
C VAL A 84 7.33 -16.03 -2.47
N ASP A 85 7.23 -17.35 -2.55
CA ASP A 85 6.81 -18.03 -3.76
C ASP A 85 5.37 -17.67 -4.15
N ILE A 86 4.44 -17.63 -3.18
CA ILE A 86 3.06 -17.18 -3.39
C ILE A 86 3.03 -15.75 -3.91
N PHE A 87 3.81 -14.84 -3.32
CA PHE A 87 3.88 -13.45 -3.76
C PHE A 87 4.38 -13.32 -5.21
N ILE A 88 5.36 -14.14 -5.59
CA ILE A 88 5.90 -14.15 -6.96
C ILE A 88 4.85 -14.59 -7.98
N ASP A 89 4.12 -15.65 -7.65
CA ASP A 89 3.05 -16.15 -8.51
C ASP A 89 1.93 -15.10 -8.63
N GLU A 90 1.56 -14.44 -7.54
CA GLU A 90 0.60 -13.34 -7.55
C GLU A 90 1.06 -12.16 -8.42
N VAL A 91 2.34 -11.76 -8.33
CA VAL A 91 2.88 -10.67 -9.18
C VAL A 91 2.86 -11.06 -10.65
N ALA A 92 3.05 -12.33 -10.99
CA ALA A 92 2.95 -12.81 -12.37
C ALA A 92 1.51 -12.65 -12.90
N GLU A 93 0.48 -13.07 -12.14
CA GLU A 93 -0.92 -12.90 -12.49
C GLU A 93 -1.33 -11.41 -12.61
N ILE A 94 -0.82 -10.58 -11.69
CA ILE A 94 -1.02 -9.13 -11.73
C ILE A 94 -0.40 -8.52 -12.98
N SER A 95 0.78 -9.00 -13.40
CA SER A 95 1.44 -8.53 -14.62
C SER A 95 0.58 -8.78 -15.87
N GLU A 96 -0.10 -9.94 -15.97
CA GLU A 96 -1.04 -10.23 -17.05
C GLU A 96 -2.26 -9.27 -17.02
N THR A 97 -2.76 -8.96 -15.83
CA THR A 97 -3.84 -7.98 -15.64
C THR A 97 -3.40 -6.58 -16.12
N LEU A 98 -2.20 -6.15 -15.75
CA LEU A 98 -1.62 -4.88 -16.19
C LEU A 98 -1.39 -4.86 -17.70
N ASP A 99 -0.95 -5.97 -18.29
CA ASP A 99 -0.76 -6.09 -19.73
C ASP A 99 -2.06 -5.97 -20.53
N THR A 100 -3.16 -6.38 -19.93
CA THR A 100 -4.49 -6.28 -20.52
C THR A 100 -5.10 -4.88 -20.36
N HIS A 101 -5.14 -4.36 -19.15
CA HIS A 101 -5.94 -3.17 -18.82
C HIS A 101 -5.18 -1.84 -19.01
N PHE A 102 -3.87 -1.84 -18.76
CA PHE A 102 -3.09 -0.61 -18.90
C PHE A 102 -3.10 -0.03 -20.33
N PRO A 103 -2.91 -0.80 -21.42
CA PRO A 103 -3.00 -0.26 -22.77
C PRO A 103 -4.39 0.27 -23.12
N ILE A 104 -5.46 -0.38 -22.63
CA ILE A 104 -6.84 0.06 -22.86
C ILE A 104 -7.05 1.44 -22.22
N TRP A 105 -6.64 1.62 -20.96
CA TRP A 105 -6.74 2.90 -20.28
C TRP A 105 -5.89 3.99 -20.93
N VAL A 106 -4.68 3.68 -21.38
CA VAL A 106 -3.80 4.65 -22.06
C VAL A 106 -4.39 5.13 -23.39
N GLN A 107 -5.14 4.27 -24.10
CA GLN A 107 -5.82 4.64 -25.33
C GLN A 107 -7.09 5.47 -25.09
N ASP A 108 -7.75 5.25 -23.97
CA ASP A 108 -8.97 5.95 -23.58
C ASP A 108 -8.97 6.22 -22.06
N PHE A 109 -8.53 7.40 -21.68
CA PHE A 109 -8.48 7.82 -20.27
C PHE A 109 -9.87 7.91 -19.59
N THR A 110 -10.96 7.84 -20.35
CA THR A 110 -12.32 7.80 -19.82
C THR A 110 -12.77 6.39 -19.46
N ASN A 111 -11.95 5.37 -19.76
CA ASN A 111 -12.22 3.98 -19.39
C ASN A 111 -11.95 3.74 -17.91
N GLU A 112 -12.93 4.11 -17.07
CA GLU A 112 -12.85 3.97 -15.61
C GLU A 112 -12.61 2.51 -15.18
N ASN A 113 -13.23 1.54 -15.88
CA ASN A 113 -13.08 0.13 -15.53
C ASN A 113 -11.61 -0.32 -15.65
N SER A 114 -10.95 0.03 -16.74
CA SER A 114 -9.54 -0.32 -16.91
C SER A 114 -8.62 0.44 -15.95
N LEU A 115 -8.93 1.70 -15.64
CA LEU A 115 -8.22 2.47 -14.61
C LEU A 115 -8.32 1.81 -13.23
N LEU A 116 -9.52 1.36 -12.85
CA LEU A 116 -9.75 0.68 -11.57
C LEU A 116 -9.00 -0.66 -11.49
N GLU A 117 -8.95 -1.43 -12.58
CA GLU A 117 -8.18 -2.69 -12.59
C GLU A 117 -6.67 -2.45 -12.50
N VAL A 118 -6.13 -1.42 -13.18
CA VAL A 118 -4.72 -1.02 -13.05
C VAL A 118 -4.41 -0.57 -11.61
N ARG A 119 -5.27 0.24 -11.00
CA ARG A 119 -5.13 0.66 -9.59
C ARG A 119 -5.18 -0.53 -8.63
N ARG A 120 -6.12 -1.46 -8.83
CA ARG A 120 -6.25 -2.67 -8.01
C ARG A 120 -4.99 -3.54 -8.09
N ALA A 121 -4.42 -3.67 -9.28
CA ALA A 121 -3.17 -4.38 -9.49
C ALA A 121 -2.04 -3.85 -8.61
N PHE A 122 -1.81 -2.54 -8.60
CA PHE A 122 -0.78 -1.93 -7.75
C PHE A 122 -1.11 -1.98 -6.25
N HIS A 123 -2.38 -1.92 -5.88
CA HIS A 123 -2.81 -2.14 -4.49
C HIS A 123 -2.43 -3.55 -4.00
N THR A 124 -2.66 -4.57 -4.81
CA THR A 124 -2.31 -5.95 -4.47
C THR A 124 -0.80 -6.14 -4.40
N ILE A 125 -0.03 -5.59 -5.35
CA ILE A 125 1.45 -5.59 -5.28
C ILE A 125 1.95 -4.99 -3.98
N LYS A 126 1.43 -3.83 -3.58
CA LYS A 126 1.79 -3.18 -2.32
C LYS A 126 1.53 -4.08 -1.11
N GLY A 127 0.36 -4.71 -1.06
CA GLY A 127 -0.04 -5.60 0.05
C GLY A 127 0.84 -6.84 0.13
N GLY A 128 1.00 -7.58 -0.96
CA GLY A 128 1.83 -8.78 -1.03
C GLY A 128 3.30 -8.50 -0.74
N ALA A 129 3.85 -7.41 -1.31
CA ALA A 129 5.22 -7.00 -1.07
C ALA A 129 5.52 -6.71 0.42
N ARG A 130 4.56 -6.09 1.12
CA ARG A 130 4.69 -5.83 2.57
C ARG A 130 4.69 -7.11 3.39
N MET A 131 3.83 -8.07 3.04
CA MET A 131 3.78 -9.37 3.75
C MET A 131 5.12 -10.09 3.71
N VAL A 132 5.82 -10.04 2.58
CA VAL A 132 7.13 -10.68 2.40
C VAL A 132 8.31 -9.75 2.68
N LYS A 133 8.08 -8.53 3.17
CA LYS A 133 9.10 -7.51 3.42
C LYS A 133 9.90 -7.09 2.17
N ALA A 134 9.32 -7.17 0.99
CA ALA A 134 9.88 -6.66 -0.27
C ALA A 134 9.68 -5.14 -0.38
N ILE A 135 10.38 -4.38 0.48
CA ILE A 135 10.14 -2.95 0.74
C ILE A 135 10.17 -2.12 -0.54
N ASP A 136 11.19 -2.26 -1.37
CA ASP A 136 11.32 -1.48 -2.62
C ASP A 136 10.14 -1.69 -3.58
N VAL A 137 9.63 -2.92 -3.66
CA VAL A 137 8.46 -3.28 -4.49
C VAL A 137 7.19 -2.70 -3.89
N GLY A 138 7.05 -2.76 -2.56
CA GLY A 138 5.92 -2.22 -1.82
C GLY A 138 5.80 -0.70 -1.94
N GLU A 139 6.90 0.03 -1.79
CA GLU A 139 6.96 1.49 -1.94
C GLU A 139 6.64 1.93 -3.38
N LEU A 140 7.16 1.21 -4.36
CA LEU A 140 6.86 1.47 -5.76
C LEU A 140 5.37 1.23 -6.05
N GLY A 141 4.81 0.11 -5.56
CA GLY A 141 3.39 -0.21 -5.67
C GLY A 141 2.51 0.88 -5.04
N TRP A 142 2.87 1.34 -3.84
CA TRP A 142 2.18 2.42 -3.15
C TRP A 142 2.19 3.74 -3.93
N SER A 143 3.34 4.12 -4.47
CA SER A 143 3.49 5.39 -5.20
C SER A 143 2.62 5.43 -6.46
N ILE A 144 2.59 4.33 -7.21
CA ILE A 144 1.73 4.23 -8.39
C ILE A 144 0.26 4.16 -8.01
N GLU A 145 -0.10 3.41 -6.97
CA GLU A 145 -1.48 3.39 -6.45
C GLU A 145 -1.94 4.80 -6.05
N ASN A 146 -1.11 5.55 -5.34
CA ASN A 146 -1.42 6.92 -4.94
C ASN A 146 -1.61 7.86 -6.13
N LEU A 147 -0.76 7.74 -7.15
CA LEU A 147 -0.91 8.47 -8.41
C LEU A 147 -2.26 8.17 -9.07
N LEU A 148 -2.63 6.88 -9.16
CA LEU A 148 -3.89 6.43 -9.78
C LEU A 148 -5.10 6.86 -8.96
N ASN A 149 -5.05 6.84 -7.63
CA ASN A 149 -6.11 7.35 -6.76
C ASN A 149 -6.37 8.84 -7.02
N ARG A 150 -5.33 9.66 -7.19
CA ARG A 150 -5.49 11.09 -7.51
C ARG A 150 -6.14 11.31 -8.88
N ILE A 151 -5.91 10.41 -9.84
CA ILE A 151 -6.59 10.44 -11.14
C ILE A 151 -8.06 10.04 -10.99
N ILE A 152 -8.37 8.99 -10.24
CA ILE A 152 -9.73 8.53 -9.94
C ILE A 152 -10.53 9.62 -9.22
N ASP A 153 -9.91 10.29 -8.25
CA ASP A 153 -10.53 11.39 -7.49
C ASP A 153 -10.62 12.70 -8.28
N ASN A 154 -10.21 12.72 -9.55
CA ASN A 154 -10.18 13.90 -10.41
C ASN A 154 -9.37 15.07 -9.84
N THR A 155 -8.40 14.81 -8.97
CA THR A 155 -7.44 15.80 -8.45
C THR A 155 -6.21 15.94 -9.33
N LEU A 156 -6.04 15.02 -10.28
CA LEU A 156 -4.94 14.98 -11.24
C LEU A 156 -5.45 14.46 -12.59
N GLU A 157 -5.17 15.19 -13.66
CA GLU A 157 -5.48 14.72 -15.01
C GLU A 157 -4.41 13.77 -15.54
N PRO A 158 -4.77 12.62 -16.15
CA PRO A 158 -3.82 11.69 -16.72
C PRO A 158 -3.06 12.33 -17.89
N ASN A 159 -1.76 12.05 -17.98
CA ASN A 159 -0.91 12.58 -19.04
C ASN A 159 0.18 11.57 -19.49
N ALA A 160 0.87 11.90 -20.58
CA ALA A 160 1.89 11.03 -21.18
C ALA A 160 3.09 10.75 -20.25
N ALA A 161 3.45 11.68 -19.36
CA ALA A 161 4.55 11.47 -18.42
C ALA A 161 4.20 10.40 -17.39
N GLN A 162 2.99 10.46 -16.83
CA GLN A 162 2.48 9.48 -15.86
C GLN A 162 2.31 8.11 -16.48
N THR A 163 1.72 8.00 -17.66
CA THR A 163 1.58 6.71 -18.34
C THR A 163 2.92 6.11 -18.75
N SER A 164 3.89 6.93 -19.15
CA SER A 164 5.26 6.48 -19.41
C SER A 164 5.95 5.95 -18.15
N LEU A 165 5.71 6.60 -17.00
CA LEU A 165 6.21 6.16 -15.70
C LEU A 165 5.64 4.78 -15.35
N ILE A 166 4.31 4.63 -15.39
CA ILE A 166 3.63 3.36 -15.07
C ILE A 166 4.09 2.25 -16.03
N ALA A 167 4.26 2.57 -17.33
CA ALA A 167 4.79 1.61 -18.30
C ALA A 167 6.19 1.11 -17.93
N LYS A 168 7.08 1.99 -17.47
CA LYS A 168 8.43 1.61 -17.01
C LYS A 168 8.38 0.74 -15.78
N VAL A 169 7.59 1.15 -14.77
CA VAL A 169 7.43 0.38 -13.53
C VAL A 169 6.93 -1.04 -13.83
N ARG A 170 5.94 -1.18 -14.72
CA ARG A 170 5.42 -2.49 -15.15
C ARG A 170 6.50 -3.41 -15.70
N VAL A 171 7.45 -2.87 -16.45
CA VAL A 171 8.58 -3.65 -17.02
C VAL A 171 9.60 -4.02 -15.94
N LEU A 172 9.82 -3.15 -14.96
CA LEU A 172 10.83 -3.37 -13.90
C LEU A 172 10.35 -4.33 -12.81
N LEU A 173 9.06 -4.40 -12.54
CA LEU A 173 8.49 -5.20 -11.47
C LEU A 173 8.94 -6.68 -11.46
N PRO A 174 8.86 -7.43 -12.58
CA PRO A 174 9.30 -8.83 -12.59
C PRO A 174 10.78 -9.00 -12.23
N GLU A 175 11.65 -8.10 -12.70
CA GLU A 175 13.08 -8.15 -12.41
C GLU A 175 13.36 -7.87 -10.93
N MET A 176 12.65 -6.91 -10.34
CA MET A 176 12.77 -6.57 -8.91
C MET A 176 12.32 -7.74 -8.03
N VAL A 177 11.21 -8.39 -8.38
CA VAL A 177 10.67 -9.54 -7.64
C VAL A 177 11.60 -10.75 -7.75
N VAL A 178 12.20 -11.02 -8.92
CA VAL A 178 13.19 -12.07 -9.09
C VAL A 178 14.46 -11.79 -8.29
N ALA A 179 14.94 -10.55 -8.28
CA ALA A 179 16.10 -10.14 -7.47
C ALA A 179 15.81 -10.33 -5.98
N PHE A 180 14.61 -9.95 -5.52
CA PHE A 180 14.16 -10.16 -4.15
C PHE A 180 14.15 -11.65 -3.77
N LYS A 181 13.55 -12.53 -4.59
CA LYS A 181 13.57 -13.98 -4.39
C LYS A 181 14.98 -14.53 -4.20
N ASN A 182 15.89 -14.07 -5.04
CA ASN A 182 17.28 -14.51 -5.01
C ASN A 182 18.11 -13.84 -3.91
N ARG A 183 17.50 -13.04 -3.03
CA ARG A 183 18.18 -12.25 -1.98
C ARG A 183 19.30 -11.37 -2.54
N GLN A 184 19.12 -10.87 -3.75
CA GLN A 184 20.00 -9.97 -4.45
C GLN A 184 19.58 -8.52 -4.23
N ALA A 185 20.54 -7.59 -4.32
CA ALA A 185 20.21 -6.18 -4.31
C ALA A 185 19.27 -5.84 -5.47
N ASN A 186 18.31 -4.95 -5.22
CA ASN A 186 17.39 -4.46 -6.25
C ASN A 186 18.19 -3.81 -7.39
N PRO A 187 18.16 -4.34 -8.61
CA PRO A 187 18.92 -3.80 -9.74
C PRO A 187 18.44 -2.40 -10.16
N HIS A 188 17.27 -1.97 -9.69
CA HIS A 188 16.62 -0.71 -10.03
C HIS A 188 16.36 0.18 -8.80
N HIS A 189 17.16 0.00 -7.73
CA HIS A 189 16.99 0.70 -6.45
C HIS A 189 16.91 2.23 -6.60
N GLU A 190 17.81 2.84 -7.38
CA GLU A 190 17.81 4.30 -7.61
C GLU A 190 16.55 4.77 -8.34
N LEU A 191 16.06 3.98 -9.32
CA LEU A 191 14.83 4.29 -10.04
C LEU A 191 13.61 4.09 -9.17
N SER A 192 13.56 3.04 -8.34
CA SER A 192 12.46 2.81 -7.42
C SER A 192 12.36 3.92 -6.37
N GLN A 193 13.48 4.39 -5.81
CA GLN A 193 13.51 5.55 -4.91
C GLN A 193 13.04 6.84 -5.60
N GLN A 194 13.50 7.10 -6.83
CA GLN A 194 13.06 8.26 -7.60
C GLN A 194 11.56 8.25 -7.85
N TYR A 195 10.97 7.08 -8.12
CA TYR A 195 9.55 6.94 -8.39
C TYR A 195 8.70 6.90 -7.11
N ALA A 196 9.27 6.45 -5.99
CA ALA A 196 8.62 6.51 -4.68
C ALA A 196 8.49 7.95 -4.14
N SER A 197 9.28 8.89 -4.65
CA SER A 197 9.27 10.30 -4.23
C SER A 197 8.31 11.21 -5.04
N LEU A 198 7.51 10.66 -5.95
CA LEU A 198 6.53 11.38 -6.79
C LEU A 198 5.13 11.37 -6.19
#